data_e6fb844e523bd35ace44e450f0b4477c
#
_entry.id   e6fb844e523bd35ace44e450f0b4477c
#
_cell.length_a   1.000
_cell.length_b   1.000
_cell.length_c   1.000
_cell.angle_alpha   90.00
_cell.angle_beta   90.00
_cell.angle_gamma   90.00
#
_symmetry.space_group_name_H-M   'P 1'
#
loop_
_entity.id
_entity.type
_entity.pdbx_description
1 polymer ?
#
loop_
_entity_poly.entity_id
_entity_poly.type
_entity_poly.pdbx_seq_one_letter_code
_entity_poly.pdbx_strand_id
1 'polypeptide(L)'
;HKDLAPPLETIHELDIQGYCEKSDKFDQLLLLIESGLKSVNQMRTITRMNGNLEKAYIDSIEILRHTVEAKDPYTKGHSDRVSEYAVLLGKKLNLPDDDIEKLKIGGLFHDIGKIGIPDLILNKPSRLTDDEYNLIKNIPSSVQKY
;
A
#
# COMPACT_ATOMS: atom_id res chain seq x y z
N HIS A 1 -28.84 -22.18 -40.46
CA HIS A 1 -28.73 -21.87 -39.01
C HIS A 1 -28.38 -20.37 -38.82
N LYS A 2 -29.32 -19.48 -39.23
CA LYS A 2 -29.05 -18.03 -39.18
C LYS A 2 -29.47 -17.33 -37.89
N ASP A 3 -29.98 -18.05 -36.89
CA ASP A 3 -30.70 -17.42 -35.78
C ASP A 3 -30.22 -17.91 -34.39
N LEU A 4 -28.96 -18.29 -34.23
CA LEU A 4 -28.45 -18.78 -32.92
C LEU A 4 -27.24 -17.98 -32.47
N ALA A 5 -27.45 -16.67 -32.22
CA ALA A 5 -26.59 -15.98 -31.26
C ALA A 5 -26.78 -16.63 -29.88
N PRO A 6 -25.74 -16.99 -29.18
CA PRO A 6 -25.89 -17.53 -27.84
C PRO A 6 -26.60 -16.48 -26.96
N PRO A 7 -27.51 -16.92 -26.06
CA PRO A 7 -28.13 -16.01 -25.11
C PRO A 7 -27.07 -15.23 -24.32
N LEU A 8 -27.38 -13.97 -23.99
CA LEU A 8 -26.47 -13.13 -23.19
C LEU A 8 -26.03 -13.83 -21.90
N GLU A 9 -26.90 -14.64 -21.32
CA GLU A 9 -26.59 -15.47 -20.15
C GLU A 9 -25.42 -16.44 -20.41
N THR A 10 -25.43 -17.12 -21.55
CA THR A 10 -24.32 -18.03 -21.94
C THR A 10 -23.01 -17.29 -22.18
N ILE A 11 -23.06 -16.06 -22.68
CA ILE A 11 -21.87 -15.22 -22.87
C ILE A 11 -21.28 -14.85 -21.51
N HIS A 12 -22.12 -14.53 -20.52
CA HIS A 12 -21.68 -14.22 -19.14
C HIS A 12 -21.21 -15.46 -18.39
N GLU A 13 -21.93 -16.59 -18.47
CA GLU A 13 -21.53 -17.83 -17.77
C GLU A 13 -20.20 -18.40 -18.27
N LEU A 14 -19.91 -18.26 -19.55
CA LEU A 14 -18.65 -18.77 -20.15
C LEU A 14 -17.53 -17.73 -20.20
N ASP A 15 -17.74 -16.54 -19.61
CA ASP A 15 -16.78 -15.41 -19.63
C ASP A 15 -16.25 -15.10 -21.05
N ILE A 16 -17.16 -15.12 -22.02
CA ILE A 16 -16.81 -14.92 -23.42
C ILE A 16 -16.51 -13.44 -23.64
N GLN A 17 -15.25 -13.11 -23.89
CA GLN A 17 -14.74 -11.74 -24.09
C GLN A 17 -15.17 -11.11 -25.42
N GLY A 18 -15.67 -11.91 -26.35
CA GLY A 18 -16.18 -11.44 -27.64
C GLY A 18 -16.92 -12.53 -28.41
N TYR A 19 -17.98 -12.14 -29.06
CA TYR A 19 -18.77 -12.99 -29.93
C TYR A 19 -18.81 -12.41 -31.33
N CYS A 20 -18.59 -13.25 -32.35
CA CYS A 20 -18.68 -12.87 -33.75
C CYS A 20 -19.51 -13.90 -34.48
N GLU A 21 -20.56 -13.45 -35.18
CA GLU A 21 -21.33 -14.29 -36.09
C GLU A 21 -20.43 -14.71 -37.27
N LYS A 22 -20.45 -15.98 -37.64
CA LYS A 22 -19.71 -16.50 -38.79
C LYS A 22 -20.30 -15.93 -40.08
N SER A 23 -19.87 -14.72 -40.43
CA SER A 23 -20.21 -14.02 -41.65
C SER A 23 -18.95 -13.84 -42.49
N ASP A 24 -19.11 -13.56 -43.80
CA ASP A 24 -18.02 -13.32 -44.76
C ASP A 24 -17.25 -11.98 -44.49
N LYS A 25 -17.52 -11.34 -43.37
CA LYS A 25 -16.88 -10.07 -42.97
C LYS A 25 -15.63 -10.31 -42.13
N PHE A 26 -14.54 -10.67 -42.80
CA PHE A 26 -13.22 -10.85 -42.22
C PHE A 26 -12.75 -9.65 -41.39
N ASP A 27 -13.14 -8.45 -41.80
CA ASP A 27 -12.80 -7.19 -41.10
C ASP A 27 -13.38 -7.12 -39.67
N GLN A 28 -14.58 -7.67 -39.45
CA GLN A 28 -15.18 -7.72 -38.10
C GLN A 28 -14.43 -8.67 -37.16
N LEU A 29 -13.96 -9.79 -37.71
CA LEU A 29 -13.14 -10.73 -36.95
C LEU A 29 -11.81 -10.10 -36.56
N LEU A 30 -11.14 -9.40 -37.47
CA LEU A 30 -9.90 -8.68 -37.18
C LEU A 30 -10.10 -7.64 -36.08
N LEU A 31 -11.15 -6.84 -36.16
CA LEU A 31 -11.45 -5.83 -35.14
C LEU A 31 -11.67 -6.46 -33.75
N LEU A 32 -12.31 -7.61 -33.70
CA LEU A 32 -12.58 -8.34 -32.48
C LEU A 32 -11.27 -8.88 -31.86
N ILE A 33 -10.38 -9.42 -32.70
CA ILE A 33 -9.04 -9.89 -32.28
C ILE A 33 -8.20 -8.72 -31.79
N GLU A 34 -8.16 -7.60 -32.51
CA GLU A 34 -7.43 -6.40 -32.09
C GLU A 34 -7.94 -5.86 -30.75
N SER A 35 -9.27 -5.79 -30.57
CA SER A 35 -9.88 -5.36 -29.31
C SER A 35 -9.51 -6.30 -28.15
N GLY A 36 -9.57 -7.62 -28.39
CA GLY A 36 -9.16 -8.62 -27.40
C GLY A 36 -7.68 -8.50 -27.01
N LEU A 37 -6.79 -8.37 -28.00
CA LEU A 37 -5.36 -8.16 -27.76
C LEU A 37 -5.08 -6.87 -26.99
N LYS A 38 -5.79 -5.78 -27.32
CA LYS A 38 -5.69 -4.51 -26.60
C LYS A 38 -6.10 -4.66 -25.14
N SER A 39 -7.21 -5.35 -24.88
CA SER A 39 -7.70 -5.61 -23.51
C SER A 39 -6.71 -6.43 -22.71
N VAL A 40 -6.14 -7.49 -23.26
CA VAL A 40 -5.10 -8.31 -22.63
C VAL A 40 -3.84 -7.48 -22.30
N ASN A 41 -3.41 -6.64 -23.25
CA ASN A 41 -2.24 -5.78 -23.03
C ASN A 41 -2.50 -4.71 -21.96
N GLN A 42 -3.70 -4.14 -21.91
CA GLN A 42 -4.11 -3.21 -20.86
C GLN A 42 -4.10 -3.89 -19.49
N MET A 43 -4.69 -5.08 -19.39
CA MET A 43 -4.70 -5.87 -18.14
C MET A 43 -3.27 -6.16 -17.64
N ARG A 44 -2.40 -6.63 -18.54
CA ARG A 44 -0.98 -6.86 -18.20
C ARG A 44 -0.27 -5.60 -17.71
N THR A 45 -0.56 -4.46 -18.34
CA THR A 45 0.00 -3.17 -17.96
C THR A 45 -0.47 -2.76 -16.57
N ILE A 46 -1.77 -2.86 -16.29
CA ILE A 46 -2.36 -2.55 -14.98
C ILE A 46 -1.74 -3.43 -13.89
N THR A 47 -1.67 -4.75 -14.11
CA THR A 47 -1.07 -5.70 -13.15
C THR A 47 0.39 -5.34 -12.86
N ARG A 48 1.17 -5.01 -13.89
CA ARG A 48 2.57 -4.59 -13.72
C ARG A 48 2.68 -3.27 -12.96
N MET A 49 1.82 -2.29 -13.28
CA MET A 49 1.82 -1.00 -12.61
C MET A 49 1.45 -1.13 -11.13
N ASN A 50 0.45 -1.97 -10.80
CA ASN A 50 0.08 -2.24 -9.42
C ASN A 50 1.23 -2.87 -8.64
N GLY A 51 1.92 -3.88 -9.20
CA GLY A 51 3.08 -4.48 -8.56
C GLY A 51 4.24 -3.50 -8.36
N ASN A 52 4.49 -2.60 -9.32
CA ASN A 52 5.50 -1.55 -9.16
C ASN A 52 5.12 -0.52 -8.09
N LEU A 53 3.82 -0.17 -8.02
CA LEU A 53 3.32 0.77 -7.00
C LEU A 53 3.45 0.17 -5.60
N GLU A 54 3.08 -1.08 -5.42
CA GLU A 54 3.23 -1.79 -4.15
C GLU A 54 4.71 -1.85 -3.71
N LYS A 55 5.61 -2.18 -4.64
CA LYS A 55 7.04 -2.17 -4.36
C LYS A 55 7.54 -0.79 -3.96
N ALA A 56 7.19 0.26 -4.72
CA ALA A 56 7.60 1.63 -4.42
C ALA A 56 7.05 2.12 -3.07
N TYR A 57 5.85 1.67 -2.69
CA TYR A 57 5.26 1.94 -1.39
C TYR A 57 6.08 1.31 -0.25
N ILE A 58 6.43 0.02 -0.38
CA ILE A 58 7.27 -0.69 0.60
C ILE A 58 8.65 -0.04 0.72
N ASP A 59 9.31 0.23 -0.41
CA ASP A 59 10.63 0.88 -0.45
C ASP A 59 10.58 2.26 0.25
N SER A 60 9.48 3.02 0.06
CA SER A 60 9.29 4.33 0.70
C SER A 60 9.14 4.20 2.22
N ILE A 61 8.38 3.21 2.70
CA ILE A 61 8.25 2.90 4.13
C ILE A 61 9.61 2.57 4.74
N GLU A 62 10.41 1.73 4.08
CA GLU A 62 11.74 1.37 4.56
C GLU A 62 12.70 2.57 4.65
N ILE A 63 12.71 3.42 3.62
CA ILE A 63 13.54 4.63 3.60
C ILE A 63 13.15 5.58 4.74
N LEU A 64 11.85 5.82 4.93
CA LEU A 64 11.36 6.68 6.01
C LEU A 64 11.70 6.10 7.39
N ARG A 65 11.52 4.79 7.60
CA ARG A 65 11.89 4.10 8.82
C ARG A 65 13.38 4.28 9.13
N HIS A 66 14.25 4.02 8.16
CA HIS A 66 15.69 4.21 8.32
C HIS A 66 16.06 5.67 8.61
N THR A 67 15.34 6.63 8.05
CA THR A 67 15.56 8.05 8.32
C THR A 67 15.24 8.40 9.79
N VAL A 68 14.16 7.84 10.34
CA VAL A 68 13.79 8.02 11.75
C VAL A 68 14.82 7.35 12.66
N GLU A 69 15.23 6.12 12.37
CA GLU A 69 16.23 5.38 13.16
C GLU A 69 17.62 6.04 13.11
N ALA A 70 18.00 6.65 11.97
CA ALA A 70 19.25 7.40 11.86
C ALA A 70 19.29 8.63 12.77
N LYS A 71 18.11 9.20 13.07
CA LYS A 71 17.96 10.35 13.97
C LYS A 71 18.19 9.98 15.43
N ASP A 72 17.81 8.78 15.84
CA ASP A 72 17.92 8.29 17.22
C ASP A 72 18.58 6.89 17.24
N PRO A 73 19.92 6.83 17.43
CA PRO A 73 20.67 5.56 17.41
C PRO A 73 20.21 4.53 18.44
N TYR A 74 19.54 4.97 19.51
CA TYR A 74 19.03 4.07 20.56
C TYR A 74 17.78 3.30 20.13
N THR A 75 17.14 3.67 19.02
CA THR A 75 15.89 3.06 18.56
C THR A 75 16.08 2.02 17.46
N LYS A 76 17.30 1.64 17.12
CA LYS A 76 17.55 0.64 16.08
C LYS A 76 16.78 -0.67 16.35
N GLY A 77 15.91 -1.04 15.41
CA GLY A 77 15.03 -2.22 15.51
C GLY A 77 13.93 -2.11 16.59
N HIS A 78 13.77 -0.95 17.24
CA HIS A 78 12.68 -0.73 18.20
C HIS A 78 11.34 -0.64 17.48
N SER A 79 11.27 0.13 16.41
CA SER A 79 10.04 0.31 15.61
C SER A 79 9.55 -1.00 15.02
N ASP A 80 10.46 -1.89 14.58
CA ASP A 80 10.10 -3.23 14.11
C ASP A 80 9.43 -4.03 15.22
N ARG A 81 10.03 -4.08 16.40
CA ARG A 81 9.46 -4.81 17.55
C ARG A 81 8.10 -4.25 17.99
N VAL A 82 7.95 -2.92 18.04
CA VAL A 82 6.67 -2.28 18.37
C VAL A 82 5.60 -2.67 17.34
N SER A 83 5.94 -2.62 16.06
CA SER A 83 5.05 -3.03 14.97
C SER A 83 4.64 -4.49 15.09
N GLU A 84 5.59 -5.40 15.31
CA GLU A 84 5.32 -6.84 15.48
C GLU A 84 4.40 -7.10 16.68
N TYR A 85 4.65 -6.48 17.83
CA TYR A 85 3.80 -6.63 19.02
C TYR A 85 2.39 -6.06 18.79
N ALA A 86 2.28 -4.91 18.11
CA ALA A 86 0.99 -4.33 17.76
C ALA A 86 0.17 -5.27 16.85
N VAL A 87 0.82 -5.88 15.84
CA VAL A 87 0.19 -6.87 14.95
C VAL A 87 -0.23 -8.12 15.72
N LEU A 88 0.64 -8.66 16.60
CA LEU A 88 0.32 -9.83 17.43
C LEU A 88 -0.90 -9.56 18.31
N LEU A 89 -0.94 -8.39 18.94
CA LEU A 89 -2.07 -7.98 19.78
C LEU A 89 -3.35 -7.82 18.95
N GLY A 90 -3.28 -7.15 17.80
CA GLY A 90 -4.40 -6.98 16.89
C GLY A 90 -5.01 -8.32 16.45
N LYS A 91 -4.16 -9.29 16.08
CA LYS A 91 -4.60 -10.64 15.74
C LYS A 91 -5.26 -11.36 16.92
N LYS A 92 -4.72 -11.22 18.13
CA LYS A 92 -5.31 -11.80 19.34
C LYS A 92 -6.67 -11.21 19.69
N LEU A 93 -6.89 -9.93 19.36
CA LEU A 93 -8.17 -9.24 19.53
C LEU A 93 -9.12 -9.48 18.37
N ASN A 94 -8.76 -10.29 17.38
CA ASN A 94 -9.53 -10.58 16.15
C ASN A 94 -9.93 -9.30 15.38
N LEU A 95 -9.01 -8.34 15.28
CA LEU A 95 -9.23 -7.14 14.47
C LEU A 95 -9.25 -7.50 12.97
N PRO A 96 -9.99 -6.76 12.13
CA PRO A 96 -9.95 -6.89 10.68
C PRO A 96 -8.54 -6.69 10.12
N ASP A 97 -8.24 -7.32 8.97
CA ASP A 97 -6.93 -7.23 8.33
C ASP A 97 -6.51 -5.80 8.02
N ASP A 98 -7.43 -4.94 7.59
CA ASP A 98 -7.19 -3.51 7.35
C ASP A 98 -6.70 -2.77 8.61
N ASP A 99 -7.24 -3.11 9.78
CA ASP A 99 -6.83 -2.50 11.05
C ASP A 99 -5.50 -3.08 11.53
N ILE A 100 -5.22 -4.35 11.25
CA ILE A 100 -3.91 -4.97 11.51
C ILE A 100 -2.81 -4.28 10.68
N GLU A 101 -3.10 -3.96 9.41
CA GLU A 101 -2.16 -3.23 8.57
C GLU A 101 -1.90 -1.81 9.09
N LYS A 102 -2.95 -1.09 9.52
CA LYS A 102 -2.81 0.22 10.18
C LYS A 102 -1.96 0.13 11.45
N LEU A 103 -2.17 -0.89 12.28
CA LEU A 103 -1.36 -1.12 13.49
C LEU A 103 0.11 -1.37 13.13
N LYS A 104 0.38 -2.15 12.08
CA LYS A 104 1.73 -2.40 11.58
C LYS A 104 2.43 -1.10 11.18
N ILE A 105 1.78 -0.30 10.36
CA ILE A 105 2.31 0.99 9.88
C ILE A 105 2.45 1.97 11.04
N GLY A 106 1.44 2.08 11.91
CA GLY A 106 1.48 2.92 13.10
C GLY A 106 2.64 2.58 14.03
N GLY A 107 2.90 1.29 14.25
CA GLY A 107 4.04 0.80 15.03
C GLY A 107 5.40 1.18 14.42
N LEU A 108 5.54 1.07 13.09
CA LEU A 108 6.76 1.46 12.39
C LEU A 108 7.06 2.97 12.49
N PHE A 109 6.01 3.79 12.49
CA PHE A 109 6.13 5.25 12.43
C PHE A 109 5.72 5.98 13.70
N HIS A 110 5.52 5.27 14.83
CA HIS A 110 5.09 5.91 16.08
C HIS A 110 6.03 7.03 16.54
N ASP A 111 7.30 6.94 16.19
CA ASP A 111 8.38 7.87 16.53
C ASP A 111 8.73 8.87 15.42
N ILE A 112 7.95 8.95 14.32
CA ILE A 112 8.22 9.83 13.16
C ILE A 112 8.37 11.29 13.56
N GLY A 113 7.69 11.73 14.62
CA GLY A 113 7.79 13.08 15.17
C GLY A 113 9.19 13.48 15.63
N LYS A 114 10.07 12.53 15.94
CA LYS A 114 11.47 12.79 16.30
C LYS A 114 12.26 13.50 15.22
N ILE A 115 11.86 13.41 13.95
CA ILE A 115 12.48 14.14 12.83
C ILE A 115 12.47 15.66 13.10
N GLY A 116 11.42 16.16 13.72
CA GLY A 116 11.27 17.58 14.05
C GLY A 116 12.06 18.06 15.27
N ILE A 117 12.67 17.12 16.05
CA ILE A 117 13.44 17.48 17.24
C ILE A 117 14.89 17.80 16.84
N PRO A 118 15.49 18.93 17.30
CA PRO A 118 16.90 19.18 17.11
C PRO A 118 17.76 18.11 17.76
N ASP A 119 18.84 17.67 17.11
CA ASP A 119 19.73 16.58 17.60
C ASP A 119 20.35 16.89 18.95
N LEU A 120 20.65 18.17 19.20
CA LEU A 120 21.19 18.64 20.49
C LEU A 120 20.23 18.40 21.67
N ILE A 121 18.91 18.39 21.39
CA ILE A 121 17.87 18.14 22.40
C ILE A 121 17.58 16.64 22.48
N LEU A 122 17.40 15.98 21.32
CA LEU A 122 17.07 14.58 21.26
C LEU A 122 18.16 13.68 21.90
N ASN A 123 19.43 14.00 21.62
CA ASN A 123 20.59 13.21 22.08
C ASN A 123 21.30 13.87 23.26
N LYS A 124 20.62 14.76 24.02
CA LYS A 124 21.20 15.45 25.16
C LYS A 124 21.58 14.47 26.27
N PRO A 125 22.84 14.41 26.70
CA PRO A 125 23.28 13.47 27.74
C PRO A 125 22.82 13.82 29.17
N SER A 126 22.25 15.01 29.35
CA SER A 126 21.72 15.49 30.64
C SER A 126 20.21 15.60 30.61
N ARG A 127 19.60 15.91 31.76
CA ARG A 127 18.15 16.18 31.83
C ARG A 127 17.79 17.37 30.93
N LEU A 128 16.62 17.28 30.30
CA LEU A 128 16.03 18.36 29.53
C LEU A 128 15.63 19.50 30.47
N THR A 129 15.75 20.73 29.99
CA THR A 129 15.11 21.88 30.62
C THR A 129 13.60 21.85 30.36
N ASP A 130 12.82 22.65 31.10
CA ASP A 130 11.37 22.75 30.91
C ASP A 130 11.02 23.25 29.50
N ASP A 131 11.81 24.16 28.95
CA ASP A 131 11.62 24.68 27.59
C ASP A 131 11.90 23.62 26.52
N GLU A 132 12.99 22.84 26.67
CA GLU A 132 13.33 21.73 25.78
C GLU A 132 12.27 20.61 25.85
N TYR A 133 11.79 20.32 27.05
CA TYR A 133 10.71 19.35 27.25
C TYR A 133 9.40 19.81 26.59
N ASN A 134 9.05 21.08 26.76
CA ASN A 134 7.87 21.67 26.11
C ASN A 134 7.99 21.65 24.58
N LEU A 135 9.20 21.84 24.04
CA LEU A 135 9.45 21.75 22.59
C LEU A 135 9.15 20.33 22.09
N ILE A 136 9.63 19.30 22.79
CA ILE A 136 9.33 17.91 22.43
C ILE A 136 7.84 17.61 22.55
N LYS A 137 7.20 18.06 23.63
CA LYS A 137 5.77 17.83 23.89
C LYS A 137 4.85 18.48 22.85
N ASN A 138 5.27 19.62 22.30
CA ASN A 138 4.49 20.40 21.33
C ASN A 138 4.77 20.01 19.86
N ILE A 139 5.67 19.04 19.62
CA ILE A 139 5.83 18.48 18.29
C ILE A 139 4.49 17.83 17.93
N PRO A 140 3.81 18.29 16.85
CA PRO A 140 2.53 17.72 16.49
C PRO A 140 2.72 16.23 16.31
N SER A 141 2.02 15.44 17.11
CA SER A 141 1.80 14.04 16.80
C SER A 141 0.94 14.01 15.53
N SER A 142 1.58 14.30 14.39
CA SER A 142 0.97 14.21 13.06
C SER A 142 0.41 12.80 12.81
N VAL A 143 0.77 11.84 13.67
CA VAL A 143 0.28 10.46 13.68
C VAL A 143 -1.10 10.32 14.37
N GLN A 144 -1.60 11.31 15.08
CA GLN A 144 -2.91 11.22 15.77
C GLN A 144 -4.12 11.42 14.86
N LYS A 145 -3.95 11.64 13.55
CA LYS A 145 -5.07 11.94 12.63
C LYS A 145 -5.40 10.84 11.62
N TYR A 146 -4.81 9.65 11.74
CA TYR A 146 -5.13 8.53 10.84
C TYR A 146 -5.60 7.30 11.58
#